data_5563ca57580848ab1e87ff85c0e8d581
#
_entry.id   5563ca57580848ab1e87ff85c0e8d581
#
_cell.length_a   1.000
_cell.length_b   1.000
_cell.length_c   1.000
_cell.angle_alpha   90.00
_cell.angle_beta   90.00
_cell.angle_gamma   90.00
#
_symmetry.space_group_name_H-M   'P 1'
#
loop_
_entity.id
_entity.type
_entity.pdbx_description
1 polymer ?
#
loop_
_entity_poly.entity_id
_entity_poly.type
_entity_poly.pdbx_seq_one_letter_code
_entity_poly.pdbx_strand_id
1 'polypeptide(L)'
;MALRHGINTYKDDTGVVAVQTAAVGIPYFIGAWPCHRGKGYTGKPQLSTGFGEAEELGGYSTDWRNEDGSPKWNLCQAMYAYHKLIGMSPAIFYNIFNPAEHKKAVPAEEFTVTDHIVELPIDAIINDSLVVTAGSTVDTLVKGTDYEAYYNDDALCVEIMSASAHYSDATLKVGYDIADLTAITAEDVEIAVESVEMCRSVVGIVPDLLCAPGWSTNPTVAAVMAAKAPSINGLFRAKAVVDLDTTAANDYSKVLKHKTDNGYVSEDMIVCWPMVKSGDYLFDLSVIVCGLIAKVDSDNADCPYESPSNKSISITSAVCADGTEVILSLPQADVVSVTDGVVTVLNNGGWTLWGNYLGCYPKTSDVAKMFICTNRVQDWICNTFINTFWQYIDKPLTPALRDAIINAFNAWLNGLTAEGKIYGGEIRYSDELNPITNLMNGMFRLDCQAASPVPAQQIDMHVQYSVDMLEAALGA
;
A
#
# COMPACT_ATOMS: atom_id res chain seq x y z
N MET A 1 40.82 44.44 -3.51
CA MET A 1 40.47 44.17 -2.09
C MET A 1 41.41 44.98 -1.23
N ALA A 2 40.92 45.74 -0.26
CA ALA A 2 41.74 46.42 0.71
C ALA A 2 42.37 45.40 1.67
N LEU A 3 43.68 45.51 1.91
CA LEU A 3 44.40 44.65 2.84
C LEU A 3 43.86 44.89 4.26
N ARG A 4 43.31 43.83 4.89
CA ARG A 4 42.92 43.84 6.31
C ARG A 4 43.99 43.13 7.12
N HIS A 5 44.62 43.87 8.00
CA HIS A 5 45.63 43.34 8.91
C HIS A 5 44.94 42.57 10.05
N GLY A 6 45.10 41.24 10.10
CA GLY A 6 44.50 40.36 11.11
C GLY A 6 44.06 39.01 10.52
N ILE A 7 43.53 38.15 11.36
CA ILE A 7 42.94 36.86 10.95
C ILE A 7 41.52 37.11 10.45
N ASN A 8 41.28 36.82 9.19
CA ASN A 8 39.96 36.94 8.57
C ASN A 8 39.38 35.53 8.36
N THR A 9 38.16 35.30 8.84
CA THR A 9 37.43 34.07 8.64
C THR A 9 36.28 34.34 7.68
N TYR A 10 36.17 33.53 6.66
CA TYR A 10 35.03 33.51 5.74
C TYR A 10 34.32 32.17 5.89
N LYS A 11 33.00 32.19 5.83
CA LYS A 11 32.19 30.96 5.62
C LYS A 11 31.93 30.91 4.12
N ASP A 12 32.61 30.03 3.45
CA ASP A 12 32.24 29.67 2.08
C ASP A 12 31.18 28.56 2.16
N ASP A 13 30.10 28.71 1.40
CA ASP A 13 29.16 27.63 1.17
C ASP A 13 29.92 26.52 0.43
N THR A 14 30.33 25.51 1.17
CA THR A 14 30.72 24.25 0.55
C THR A 14 29.42 23.71 -0.05
N GLY A 15 29.35 23.56 -1.37
CA GLY A 15 28.20 23.01 -2.07
C GLY A 15 27.95 21.56 -1.67
N VAL A 16 27.59 21.32 -0.43
CA VAL A 16 27.21 20.03 0.09
C VAL A 16 25.84 19.75 -0.49
N VAL A 17 25.74 18.72 -1.32
CA VAL A 17 24.47 18.23 -1.83
C VAL A 17 23.66 17.70 -0.65
N ALA A 18 22.55 18.34 -0.36
CA ALA A 18 21.62 17.80 0.61
C ALA A 18 21.05 16.47 0.08
N VAL A 19 21.13 15.41 0.88
CA VAL A 19 20.55 14.13 0.52
C VAL A 19 19.03 14.26 0.50
N GLN A 20 18.41 13.83 -0.59
CA GLN A 20 16.96 13.77 -0.77
C GLN A 20 16.50 12.35 -0.43
N THR A 21 16.00 12.15 0.80
CA THR A 21 15.49 10.86 1.25
C THR A 21 14.33 10.39 0.38
N ALA A 22 14.29 9.11 0.10
CA ALA A 22 13.14 8.51 -0.56
C ALA A 22 11.94 8.51 0.37
N ALA A 23 10.75 8.64 -0.20
CA ALA A 23 9.51 8.45 0.52
C ALA A 23 9.39 7.00 1.03
N VAL A 24 8.82 6.81 2.21
CA VAL A 24 8.55 5.50 2.83
C VAL A 24 7.14 5.45 3.39
N GLY A 25 6.62 4.25 3.54
CA GLY A 25 5.27 4.04 4.05
C GLY A 25 4.19 4.56 3.11
N ILE A 26 4.49 4.69 1.80
CA ILE A 26 3.52 5.14 0.80
C ILE A 26 3.04 3.93 0.00
N PRO A 27 1.81 3.47 0.25
CA PRO A 27 1.26 2.34 -0.46
C PRO A 27 0.72 2.73 -1.84
N TYR A 28 0.85 1.80 -2.78
CA TYR A 28 0.14 1.75 -4.04
C TYR A 28 -0.94 0.69 -3.93
N PHE A 29 -2.17 1.14 -3.72
CA PHE A 29 -3.34 0.27 -3.61
C PHE A 29 -3.98 0.04 -4.97
N ILE A 30 -4.22 -1.22 -5.30
CA ILE A 30 -4.83 -1.66 -6.56
C ILE A 30 -6.17 -2.33 -6.25
N GLY A 31 -7.22 -1.92 -6.95
CA GLY A 31 -8.54 -2.51 -6.77
C GLY A 31 -9.62 -1.75 -7.50
N ALA A 32 -10.87 -2.13 -7.28
CA ALA A 32 -12.03 -1.46 -7.82
C ALA A 32 -12.61 -0.46 -6.81
N TRP A 33 -12.91 0.74 -7.27
CA TRP A 33 -13.77 1.69 -6.56
C TRP A 33 -14.87 2.23 -7.50
N PRO A 34 -15.98 2.73 -6.98
CA PRO A 34 -17.12 3.15 -7.79
C PRO A 34 -16.88 4.53 -8.46
N CYS A 35 -15.88 4.63 -9.33
CA CYS A 35 -15.45 5.90 -9.93
C CYS A 35 -16.54 6.60 -10.76
N HIS A 36 -17.57 5.88 -11.18
CA HIS A 36 -18.74 6.47 -11.85
C HIS A 36 -19.53 7.42 -10.92
N ARG A 37 -19.35 7.31 -9.60
CA ARG A 37 -19.91 8.22 -8.58
C ARG A 37 -18.95 9.35 -8.19
N GLY A 38 -17.68 9.26 -8.60
CA GLY A 38 -16.63 10.24 -8.35
C GLY A 38 -16.24 11.01 -9.62
N LYS A 39 -14.94 11.32 -9.76
CA LYS A 39 -14.40 12.05 -10.93
C LYS A 39 -14.27 11.20 -12.21
N GLY A 40 -14.63 9.92 -12.15
CA GLY A 40 -14.60 9.00 -13.28
C GLY A 40 -13.30 8.19 -13.37
N TYR A 41 -13.26 7.31 -14.38
CA TYR A 41 -12.12 6.43 -14.64
C TYR A 41 -10.99 7.19 -15.33
N THR A 42 -9.75 7.00 -14.85
CA THR A 42 -8.57 7.68 -15.39
C THR A 42 -7.56 6.74 -16.05
N GLY A 43 -7.54 5.45 -15.67
CA GLY A 43 -6.52 4.48 -16.07
C GLY A 43 -5.10 4.87 -15.63
N LYS A 44 -4.98 5.66 -14.56
CA LYS A 44 -3.70 6.20 -14.06
C LYS A 44 -3.66 6.17 -12.53
N PRO A 45 -2.44 6.13 -11.94
CA PRO A 45 -2.26 6.34 -10.51
C PRO A 45 -2.85 7.68 -10.06
N GLN A 46 -3.55 7.67 -8.93
CA GLN A 46 -4.17 8.84 -8.32
C GLN A 46 -3.66 8.98 -6.89
N LEU A 47 -3.09 10.15 -6.56
CA LEU A 47 -2.62 10.46 -5.21
C LEU A 47 -3.80 10.98 -4.39
N SER A 48 -3.90 10.53 -3.15
CA SER A 48 -4.83 11.07 -2.17
C SER A 48 -4.09 11.40 -0.87
N THR A 49 -4.37 12.57 -0.34
CA THR A 49 -3.84 13.07 0.94
C THR A 49 -4.84 12.93 2.08
N GLY A 50 -6.01 12.33 1.84
CA GLY A 50 -7.02 12.10 2.85
C GLY A 50 -8.26 11.41 2.30
N PHE A 51 -9.11 10.95 3.23
CA PHE A 51 -10.31 10.19 2.89
C PHE A 51 -11.25 10.95 1.95
N GLY A 52 -11.55 12.22 2.26
CA GLY A 52 -12.48 13.03 1.45
C GLY A 52 -11.98 13.26 0.01
N GLU A 53 -10.67 13.42 -0.17
CA GLU A 53 -10.08 13.51 -1.51
C GLU A 53 -10.18 12.19 -2.28
N ALA A 54 -9.92 11.07 -1.61
CA ALA A 54 -10.07 9.74 -2.22
C ALA A 54 -11.52 9.46 -2.62
N GLU A 55 -12.49 9.84 -1.76
CA GLU A 55 -13.91 9.74 -2.04
C GLU A 55 -14.34 10.60 -3.23
N GLU A 56 -13.85 11.83 -3.33
CA GLU A 56 -14.10 12.71 -4.48
C GLU A 56 -13.53 12.13 -5.79
N LEU A 57 -12.35 11.51 -5.73
CA LEU A 57 -11.71 10.89 -6.89
C LEU A 57 -12.45 9.63 -7.36
N GLY A 58 -12.70 8.71 -6.45
CA GLY A 58 -13.13 7.35 -6.76
C GLY A 58 -14.55 6.99 -6.38
N GLY A 59 -15.24 7.85 -5.66
CA GLY A 59 -16.46 7.45 -4.95
C GLY A 59 -16.14 6.52 -3.77
N TYR A 60 -17.16 6.21 -2.98
CA TYR A 60 -17.00 5.31 -1.84
C TYR A 60 -18.17 4.33 -1.75
N SER A 61 -17.89 3.13 -1.28
CA SER A 61 -18.88 2.12 -0.94
C SER A 61 -18.37 1.32 0.26
N THR A 62 -19.27 0.90 1.12
CA THR A 62 -18.98 -0.05 2.20
C THR A 62 -19.07 -1.50 1.74
N ASP A 63 -19.50 -1.75 0.52
CA ASP A 63 -19.72 -3.05 -0.08
C ASP A 63 -18.43 -3.53 -0.79
N TRP A 64 -17.47 -4.00 -0.01
CA TRP A 64 -16.11 -4.31 -0.48
C TRP A 64 -15.96 -5.71 -1.03
N ARG A 65 -16.93 -6.59 -0.74
CA ARG A 65 -16.94 -8.01 -1.14
C ARG A 65 -18.33 -8.44 -1.52
N ASN A 66 -18.39 -9.35 -2.46
CA ASN A 66 -19.63 -10.09 -2.77
C ASN A 66 -19.96 -11.10 -1.66
N GLU A 67 -21.17 -11.66 -1.69
CA GLU A 67 -21.60 -12.69 -0.74
C GLU A 67 -20.72 -13.96 -0.77
N ASP A 68 -20.11 -14.26 -1.91
CA ASP A 68 -19.16 -15.37 -2.08
C ASP A 68 -17.74 -15.06 -1.60
N GLY A 69 -17.52 -13.84 -1.09
CA GLY A 69 -16.22 -13.35 -0.61
C GLY A 69 -15.29 -12.79 -1.69
N SER A 70 -15.69 -12.84 -2.96
CA SER A 70 -14.91 -12.25 -4.05
C SER A 70 -14.85 -10.71 -3.93
N PRO A 71 -13.78 -10.08 -4.46
CA PRO A 71 -13.65 -8.63 -4.41
C PRO A 71 -14.81 -7.92 -5.11
N LYS A 72 -15.32 -6.83 -4.49
CA LYS A 72 -16.30 -5.93 -5.09
C LYS A 72 -15.69 -4.52 -5.15
N TRP A 73 -16.14 -3.57 -4.37
CA TRP A 73 -15.50 -2.24 -4.27
C TRP A 73 -14.31 -2.27 -3.30
N ASN A 74 -13.40 -3.22 -3.51
CA ASN A 74 -12.35 -3.61 -2.58
C ASN A 74 -11.28 -2.51 -2.36
N LEU A 75 -11.12 -1.56 -3.29
CA LEU A 75 -10.22 -0.43 -3.09
C LEU A 75 -10.73 0.52 -1.98
N CYS A 76 -12.05 0.55 -1.74
CA CYS A 76 -12.66 1.35 -0.68
C CYS A 76 -12.27 0.87 0.72
N GLN A 77 -11.97 -0.44 0.92
CA GLN A 77 -11.44 -0.91 2.21
C GLN A 77 -10.05 -0.31 2.51
N ALA A 78 -9.18 -0.22 1.49
CA ALA A 78 -7.86 0.37 1.63
C ALA A 78 -7.96 1.86 1.96
N MET A 79 -8.83 2.58 1.25
CA MET A 79 -9.13 3.98 1.49
C MET A 79 -9.62 4.22 2.92
N TYR A 80 -10.56 3.40 3.41
CA TYR A 80 -11.07 3.51 4.78
C TYR A 80 -10.01 3.16 5.82
N ALA A 81 -9.35 2.01 5.67
CA ALA A 81 -8.37 1.56 6.66
C ALA A 81 -7.18 2.50 6.75
N TYR A 82 -6.63 2.94 5.63
CA TYR A 82 -5.45 3.79 5.60
C TYR A 82 -5.74 5.20 6.13
N HIS A 83 -6.78 5.86 5.62
CA HIS A 83 -7.07 7.25 5.95
C HIS A 83 -7.92 7.43 7.23
N LYS A 84 -8.92 6.55 7.50
CA LYS A 84 -9.82 6.71 8.66
C LYS A 84 -9.41 5.86 9.85
N LEU A 85 -9.16 4.56 9.66
CA LEU A 85 -8.90 3.66 10.77
C LEU A 85 -7.51 3.88 11.38
N ILE A 86 -6.48 4.05 10.52
CA ILE A 86 -5.09 4.24 10.94
C ILE A 86 -4.70 5.72 10.95
N GLY A 87 -5.31 6.53 10.08
CA GLY A 87 -5.10 7.98 10.01
C GLY A 87 -3.84 8.40 9.29
N MET A 88 -3.43 7.64 8.27
CA MET A 88 -2.21 7.91 7.49
C MET A 88 -2.50 8.61 6.16
N SER A 89 -1.49 9.29 5.64
CA SER A 89 -1.45 9.92 4.32
C SER A 89 0.00 10.21 3.92
N PRO A 90 0.33 10.38 2.62
CA PRO A 90 -0.53 10.11 1.46
C PRO A 90 -0.63 8.63 1.09
N ALA A 91 -1.53 8.29 0.18
CA ALA A 91 -1.60 6.99 -0.48
C ALA A 91 -1.82 7.16 -1.99
N ILE A 92 -1.38 6.19 -2.77
CA ILE A 92 -1.60 6.14 -4.21
C ILE A 92 -2.59 5.04 -4.51
N PHE A 93 -3.62 5.35 -5.30
CA PHE A 93 -4.68 4.43 -5.68
C PHE A 93 -4.68 4.21 -7.19
N TYR A 94 -4.90 2.98 -7.61
CA TYR A 94 -5.14 2.64 -9.00
C TYR A 94 -6.46 1.87 -9.12
N ASN A 95 -7.41 2.48 -9.82
CA ASN A 95 -8.70 1.88 -10.05
C ASN A 95 -8.69 0.99 -11.30
N ILE A 96 -9.04 -0.28 -11.12
CA ILE A 96 -9.17 -1.26 -12.22
C ILE A 96 -10.58 -1.29 -12.83
N PHE A 97 -11.58 -0.71 -12.16
CA PHE A 97 -12.94 -0.64 -12.69
C PHE A 97 -13.07 0.46 -13.75
N ASN A 98 -13.30 0.05 -14.99
CA ASN A 98 -13.62 0.96 -16.10
C ASN A 98 -15.12 0.86 -16.44
N PRO A 99 -15.94 1.91 -16.14
CA PRO A 99 -17.39 1.86 -16.39
C PRO A 99 -17.76 1.77 -17.88
N ALA A 100 -16.83 1.98 -18.81
CA ALA A 100 -17.07 1.78 -20.23
C ALA A 100 -16.99 0.31 -20.66
N GLU A 101 -16.21 -0.49 -19.93
CA GLU A 101 -15.92 -1.91 -20.24
C GLU A 101 -16.61 -2.85 -19.25
N HIS A 102 -16.50 -2.58 -17.95
CA HIS A 102 -16.99 -3.42 -16.86
C HIS A 102 -18.45 -3.07 -16.52
N LYS A 103 -19.38 -3.35 -17.45
CA LYS A 103 -20.79 -3.00 -17.31
C LYS A 103 -21.69 -4.05 -17.93
N LYS A 104 -22.90 -4.10 -17.44
CA LYS A 104 -23.98 -4.95 -17.95
C LYS A 104 -25.20 -4.12 -18.25
N ALA A 105 -25.78 -4.29 -19.43
CA ALA A 105 -27.02 -3.62 -19.79
C ALA A 105 -28.21 -4.20 -19.04
N VAL A 106 -29.03 -3.34 -18.46
CA VAL A 106 -30.33 -3.64 -17.87
C VAL A 106 -31.38 -3.13 -18.85
N PRO A 107 -32.26 -4.04 -19.34
CA PRO A 107 -33.34 -3.65 -20.24
C PRO A 107 -34.28 -2.62 -19.59
N ALA A 108 -34.98 -1.83 -20.40
CA ALA A 108 -35.93 -0.87 -19.89
C ALA A 108 -37.05 -1.54 -19.08
N GLU A 109 -37.15 -1.20 -17.84
CA GLU A 109 -38.16 -1.66 -16.87
C GLU A 109 -38.99 -0.46 -16.40
N GLU A 110 -40.23 -0.75 -15.92
CA GLU A 110 -41.14 0.29 -15.44
C GLU A 110 -40.88 0.56 -13.95
N PHE A 111 -40.63 1.82 -13.65
CA PHE A 111 -40.43 2.32 -12.28
C PHE A 111 -41.56 3.27 -11.89
N THR A 112 -42.00 3.22 -10.64
CA THR A 112 -42.94 4.19 -10.06
C THR A 112 -42.21 5.48 -9.73
N VAL A 113 -42.78 6.61 -10.14
CA VAL A 113 -42.29 7.96 -9.80
C VAL A 113 -42.82 8.34 -8.42
N THR A 114 -41.92 8.64 -7.49
CA THR A 114 -42.24 9.15 -6.17
C THR A 114 -41.58 10.53 -5.99
N ASP A 115 -42.38 11.53 -5.64
CA ASP A 115 -41.90 12.91 -5.50
C ASP A 115 -41.09 13.42 -6.71
N HIS A 116 -41.53 13.02 -7.93
CA HIS A 116 -40.90 13.33 -9.21
C HIS A 116 -39.56 12.63 -9.46
N ILE A 117 -39.16 11.66 -8.63
CA ILE A 117 -37.91 10.92 -8.71
C ILE A 117 -38.18 9.43 -8.95
N VAL A 118 -37.35 8.83 -9.77
CA VAL A 118 -37.15 7.37 -9.89
C VAL A 118 -35.79 7.04 -9.33
N GLU A 119 -35.75 6.11 -8.38
CA GLU A 119 -34.50 5.59 -7.78
C GLU A 119 -34.09 4.30 -8.48
N LEU A 120 -32.87 4.28 -9.03
CA LEU A 120 -32.23 3.13 -9.62
C LEU A 120 -31.16 2.59 -8.66
N PRO A 121 -30.71 1.34 -8.81
CA PRO A 121 -29.62 0.82 -7.99
C PRO A 121 -28.40 1.76 -8.01
N ILE A 122 -27.73 1.88 -6.86
CA ILE A 122 -26.59 2.79 -6.69
C ILE A 122 -25.43 2.45 -7.65
N ASP A 123 -25.29 1.19 -8.09
CA ASP A 123 -24.28 0.72 -9.04
C ASP A 123 -24.67 0.96 -10.50
N ALA A 124 -25.84 1.58 -10.78
CA ALA A 124 -26.20 2.02 -12.11
C ALA A 124 -25.30 3.18 -12.59
N ILE A 125 -25.01 3.24 -13.88
CA ILE A 125 -24.01 4.14 -14.47
C ILE A 125 -24.71 5.25 -15.27
N ILE A 126 -24.40 6.50 -14.97
CA ILE A 126 -24.84 7.65 -15.77
C ILE A 126 -23.98 7.73 -17.04
N ASN A 127 -24.51 7.20 -18.14
CA ASN A 127 -23.88 7.25 -19.47
C ASN A 127 -24.95 7.37 -20.57
N ASP A 128 -24.54 7.26 -21.84
CA ASP A 128 -25.45 7.34 -22.98
C ASP A 128 -26.47 6.19 -23.06
N SER A 129 -26.28 5.12 -22.30
CA SER A 129 -27.23 3.99 -22.21
C SER A 129 -28.38 4.25 -21.23
N LEU A 130 -28.32 5.34 -20.44
CA LEU A 130 -29.42 5.75 -19.59
C LEU A 130 -30.53 6.37 -20.45
N VAL A 131 -31.50 5.55 -20.80
CA VAL A 131 -32.64 5.92 -21.65
C VAL A 131 -33.89 5.94 -20.78
N VAL A 132 -34.50 7.11 -20.70
CA VAL A 132 -35.73 7.34 -19.93
C VAL A 132 -36.88 7.58 -20.88
N THR A 133 -37.98 6.82 -20.76
CA THR A 133 -39.19 6.99 -21.56
C THR A 133 -40.40 7.13 -20.66
N ALA A 134 -41.37 7.92 -21.11
CA ALA A 134 -42.62 8.10 -20.39
C ALA A 134 -43.37 6.76 -20.26
N GLY A 135 -43.97 6.51 -19.08
CA GLY A 135 -44.67 5.25 -18.81
C GLY A 135 -45.95 5.10 -19.63
N SER A 136 -46.65 6.20 -19.92
CA SER A 136 -47.93 6.24 -20.63
C SER A 136 -47.82 6.42 -22.16
N THR A 137 -46.65 6.91 -22.61
CA THR A 137 -46.37 7.17 -24.05
C THR A 137 -45.02 6.54 -24.39
N VAL A 138 -44.67 6.51 -25.70
CA VAL A 138 -43.35 6.02 -26.14
C VAL A 138 -42.34 7.17 -26.27
N ASP A 139 -42.63 8.32 -25.66
CA ASP A 139 -41.80 9.51 -25.74
C ASP A 139 -40.51 9.32 -24.90
N THR A 140 -39.36 9.48 -25.56
CA THR A 140 -38.07 9.46 -24.91
C THR A 140 -37.78 10.83 -24.32
N LEU A 141 -37.51 10.88 -23.02
CA LEU A 141 -37.19 12.08 -22.26
C LEU A 141 -35.75 12.51 -22.54
N VAL A 142 -35.50 13.80 -22.58
CA VAL A 142 -34.19 14.40 -22.87
C VAL A 142 -33.55 14.89 -21.57
N LYS A 143 -32.34 14.38 -21.28
CA LYS A 143 -31.55 14.84 -20.13
C LYS A 143 -31.23 16.33 -20.24
N GLY A 144 -31.33 17.05 -19.13
CA GLY A 144 -31.14 18.52 -19.07
C GLY A 144 -32.34 19.33 -19.51
N THR A 145 -33.42 18.69 -20.03
CA THR A 145 -34.66 19.36 -20.43
C THR A 145 -35.85 18.76 -19.72
N ASP A 146 -35.99 17.44 -19.76
CA ASP A 146 -37.08 16.70 -19.16
C ASP A 146 -36.71 16.09 -17.82
N TYR A 147 -35.47 15.66 -17.66
CA TYR A 147 -34.97 15.09 -16.40
C TYR A 147 -33.50 15.42 -16.16
N GLU A 148 -33.08 15.33 -14.88
CA GLU A 148 -31.70 15.26 -14.45
C GLU A 148 -31.40 13.91 -13.81
N ALA A 149 -30.12 13.48 -13.90
CA ALA A 149 -29.67 12.25 -13.25
C ALA A 149 -28.45 12.55 -12.37
N TYR A 150 -28.52 12.14 -11.13
CA TYR A 150 -27.46 12.34 -10.12
C TYR A 150 -27.44 11.20 -9.11
N TYR A 151 -26.32 11.05 -8.39
CA TYR A 151 -26.22 10.10 -7.29
C TYR A 151 -26.54 10.78 -5.96
N ASN A 152 -27.34 10.10 -5.13
CA ASN A 152 -27.41 10.36 -3.70
C ASN A 152 -26.64 9.26 -2.93
N ASP A 153 -26.80 9.21 -1.60
CA ASP A 153 -26.05 8.24 -0.77
C ASP A 153 -26.45 6.77 -1.08
N ASP A 154 -27.68 6.52 -1.54
CA ASP A 154 -28.28 5.20 -1.63
C ASP A 154 -28.64 4.75 -3.06
N ALA A 155 -28.79 5.71 -4.01
CA ALA A 155 -29.33 5.42 -5.33
C ALA A 155 -28.80 6.34 -6.43
N LEU A 156 -28.95 5.91 -7.68
CA LEU A 156 -28.96 6.79 -8.84
C LEU A 156 -30.38 7.37 -9.00
N CYS A 157 -30.53 8.67 -8.81
CA CYS A 157 -31.78 9.37 -8.93
C CYS A 157 -31.99 9.92 -10.34
N VAL A 158 -33.15 9.65 -10.93
CA VAL A 158 -33.66 10.28 -12.16
C VAL A 158 -34.81 11.20 -11.77
N GLU A 159 -34.56 12.51 -11.73
CA GLU A 159 -35.54 13.53 -11.30
C GLU A 159 -36.16 14.22 -12.50
N ILE A 160 -37.47 14.20 -12.58
CA ILE A 160 -38.23 14.88 -13.66
C ILE A 160 -38.25 16.37 -13.38
N MET A 161 -37.82 17.16 -14.34
CA MET A 161 -37.79 18.62 -14.22
C MET A 161 -39.18 19.22 -14.23
N SER A 162 -39.44 20.24 -13.40
CA SER A 162 -40.73 20.90 -13.27
C SER A 162 -41.26 21.55 -14.56
N ALA A 163 -40.36 21.84 -15.52
CA ALA A 163 -40.68 22.38 -16.83
C ALA A 163 -41.06 21.32 -17.85
N SER A 164 -40.83 20.02 -17.55
CA SER A 164 -41.13 18.91 -18.46
C SER A 164 -42.62 18.68 -18.58
N ALA A 165 -43.07 18.31 -19.77
CA ALA A 165 -44.46 17.89 -20.01
C ALA A 165 -44.79 16.58 -19.24
N HIS A 166 -43.79 15.85 -18.82
CA HIS A 166 -43.88 14.56 -18.11
C HIS A 166 -43.78 14.71 -16.58
N TYR A 167 -43.77 15.93 -16.03
CA TYR A 167 -43.61 16.20 -14.60
C TYR A 167 -44.63 15.48 -13.70
N SER A 168 -45.83 15.20 -14.23
CA SER A 168 -46.90 14.49 -13.53
C SER A 168 -47.03 13.02 -13.88
N ASP A 169 -46.10 12.46 -14.61
CA ASP A 169 -46.14 11.03 -14.94
C ASP A 169 -45.98 10.17 -13.68
N ALA A 170 -46.82 9.14 -13.53
CA ALA A 170 -46.79 8.26 -12.39
C ALA A 170 -45.75 7.14 -12.51
N THR A 171 -45.33 6.83 -13.75
CA THR A 171 -44.33 5.78 -14.07
C THR A 171 -43.43 6.26 -15.18
N LEU A 172 -42.18 5.78 -15.13
CA LEU A 172 -41.21 5.91 -16.22
C LEU A 172 -40.65 4.53 -16.56
N LYS A 173 -40.27 4.32 -17.82
CA LYS A 173 -39.48 3.15 -18.23
C LYS A 173 -38.02 3.60 -18.39
N VAL A 174 -37.14 2.94 -17.64
CA VAL A 174 -35.73 3.31 -17.61
C VAL A 174 -34.88 2.09 -17.97
N GLY A 175 -34.08 2.23 -19.04
CA GLY A 175 -33.01 1.30 -19.40
C GLY A 175 -31.67 1.92 -19.04
N TYR A 176 -30.76 1.17 -18.50
CA TYR A 176 -29.46 1.65 -18.03
C TYR A 176 -28.39 0.58 -18.05
N ASP A 177 -27.13 0.98 -17.93
CA ASP A 177 -26.03 0.07 -17.63
C ASP A 177 -25.79 0.03 -16.10
N ILE A 178 -25.45 -1.14 -15.59
CA ILE A 178 -25.01 -1.32 -14.19
C ILE A 178 -23.57 -1.84 -14.16
N ALA A 179 -22.81 -1.45 -13.14
CA ALA A 179 -21.46 -1.94 -12.94
C ALA A 179 -21.42 -3.47 -12.82
N ASP A 180 -20.56 -4.10 -13.59
CA ASP A 180 -20.33 -5.55 -13.58
C ASP A 180 -18.88 -5.83 -13.15
N LEU A 181 -18.68 -6.03 -11.86
CA LEU A 181 -17.35 -6.30 -11.30
C LEU A 181 -16.89 -7.75 -11.56
N THR A 182 -17.79 -8.63 -12.01
CA THR A 182 -17.42 -10.00 -12.40
C THR A 182 -16.67 -10.03 -13.74
N ALA A 183 -16.74 -8.95 -14.50
CA ALA A 183 -15.96 -8.78 -15.72
C ALA A 183 -14.49 -8.42 -15.47
N ILE A 184 -14.14 -7.97 -14.24
CA ILE A 184 -12.77 -7.67 -13.85
C ILE A 184 -12.01 -8.98 -13.62
N THR A 185 -10.82 -9.08 -14.20
CA THR A 185 -9.99 -10.28 -14.17
C THR A 185 -8.66 -10.06 -13.45
N ALA A 186 -7.91 -11.13 -13.22
CA ALA A 186 -6.54 -11.03 -12.72
C ALA A 186 -5.62 -10.25 -13.68
N GLU A 187 -5.87 -10.30 -14.99
CA GLU A 187 -5.10 -9.56 -16.00
C GLU A 187 -5.24 -8.04 -15.82
N ASP A 188 -6.43 -7.55 -15.46
CA ASP A 188 -6.64 -6.12 -15.16
C ASP A 188 -5.80 -5.68 -13.96
N VAL A 189 -5.66 -6.56 -12.96
CA VAL A 189 -4.80 -6.30 -11.80
C VAL A 189 -3.33 -6.35 -12.18
N GLU A 190 -2.91 -7.28 -13.04
CA GLU A 190 -1.53 -7.36 -13.53
C GLU A 190 -1.14 -6.10 -14.32
N ILE A 191 -2.04 -5.59 -15.18
CA ILE A 191 -1.86 -4.31 -15.88
C ILE A 191 -1.74 -3.16 -14.88
N ALA A 192 -2.54 -3.17 -13.81
CA ALA A 192 -2.48 -2.16 -12.76
C ALA A 192 -1.17 -2.22 -11.98
N VAL A 193 -0.60 -3.42 -11.73
CA VAL A 193 0.72 -3.57 -11.11
C VAL A 193 1.81 -2.96 -11.99
N GLU A 194 1.78 -3.21 -13.31
CA GLU A 194 2.73 -2.60 -14.25
C GLU A 194 2.61 -1.08 -14.29
N SER A 195 1.40 -0.55 -14.11
CA SER A 195 1.13 0.90 -14.11
C SER A 195 1.79 1.66 -12.94
N VAL A 196 2.35 0.98 -11.94
CA VAL A 196 3.15 1.61 -10.87
C VAL A 196 4.33 2.43 -11.43
N GLU A 197 4.84 2.06 -12.61
CA GLU A 197 5.90 2.81 -13.30
C GLU A 197 5.51 4.24 -13.64
N MET A 198 4.22 4.52 -13.78
CA MET A 198 3.72 5.86 -14.05
C MET A 198 3.71 6.77 -12.80
N CYS A 199 3.83 6.22 -11.60
CA CYS A 199 3.67 6.99 -10.36
C CYS A 199 4.60 8.21 -10.32
N ARG A 200 5.90 8.04 -10.64
CA ARG A 200 6.85 9.16 -10.62
C ARG A 200 6.46 10.28 -11.59
N SER A 201 5.96 9.95 -12.77
CA SER A 201 5.60 10.93 -13.80
C SER A 201 4.23 11.55 -13.60
N VAL A 202 3.29 10.84 -12.99
CA VAL A 202 1.89 11.28 -12.83
C VAL A 202 1.68 11.97 -11.49
N VAL A 203 2.18 11.35 -10.40
CA VAL A 203 1.95 11.83 -9.03
C VAL A 203 3.22 12.34 -8.34
N GLY A 204 4.40 12.23 -8.98
CA GLY A 204 5.67 12.75 -8.46
C GLY A 204 6.33 11.89 -7.37
N ILE A 205 5.72 10.78 -6.96
CA ILE A 205 6.15 9.91 -5.86
C ILE A 205 6.27 8.48 -6.38
N VAL A 206 7.28 7.75 -5.92
CA VAL A 206 7.40 6.30 -6.13
C VAL A 206 6.97 5.62 -4.83
N PRO A 207 5.98 4.70 -4.86
CA PRO A 207 5.56 3.97 -3.68
C PRO A 207 6.62 2.96 -3.24
N ASP A 208 6.65 2.63 -1.96
CA ASP A 208 7.51 1.58 -1.39
C ASP A 208 6.73 0.33 -0.94
N LEU A 209 5.41 0.37 -1.05
CA LEU A 209 4.52 -0.76 -0.75
C LEU A 209 3.52 -0.95 -1.91
N LEU A 210 3.35 -2.19 -2.38
CA LEU A 210 2.34 -2.58 -3.36
C LEU A 210 1.31 -3.47 -2.68
N CYS A 211 0.02 -3.17 -2.82
CA CYS A 211 -1.05 -3.91 -2.17
C CYS A 211 -2.28 -4.00 -3.09
N ALA A 212 -2.76 -5.22 -3.31
CA ALA A 212 -3.97 -5.50 -4.08
C ALA A 212 -4.95 -6.31 -3.22
N PRO A 213 -5.70 -5.64 -2.31
CA PRO A 213 -6.56 -6.31 -1.35
C PRO A 213 -7.63 -7.15 -2.07
N GLY A 214 -7.86 -8.37 -1.57
CA GLY A 214 -8.78 -9.33 -2.17
C GLY A 214 -8.25 -10.03 -3.43
N TRP A 215 -7.35 -9.40 -4.20
CA TRP A 215 -6.75 -9.98 -5.40
C TRP A 215 -5.44 -10.72 -5.14
N SER A 216 -4.67 -10.30 -4.14
CA SER A 216 -3.37 -10.89 -3.79
C SER A 216 -3.46 -12.32 -3.25
N THR A 217 -4.67 -12.79 -2.90
CA THR A 217 -4.96 -14.19 -2.59
C THR A 217 -4.82 -15.12 -3.81
N ASN A 218 -4.83 -14.55 -5.03
CA ASN A 218 -4.49 -15.26 -6.25
C ASN A 218 -2.95 -15.33 -6.39
N PRO A 219 -2.36 -16.54 -6.43
CA PRO A 219 -0.91 -16.71 -6.51
C PRO A 219 -0.27 -16.04 -7.73
N THR A 220 -0.96 -15.96 -8.85
CA THR A 220 -0.45 -15.29 -10.07
C THR A 220 -0.30 -13.78 -9.82
N VAL A 221 -1.32 -13.14 -9.27
CA VAL A 221 -1.29 -11.71 -8.92
C VAL A 221 -0.17 -11.44 -7.91
N ALA A 222 -0.07 -12.25 -6.86
CA ALA A 222 0.97 -12.12 -5.84
C ALA A 222 2.39 -12.27 -6.45
N ALA A 223 2.57 -13.19 -7.39
CA ALA A 223 3.84 -13.41 -8.08
C ALA A 223 4.23 -12.20 -8.96
N VAL A 224 3.27 -11.62 -9.70
CA VAL A 224 3.49 -10.41 -10.50
C VAL A 224 3.85 -9.22 -9.61
N MET A 225 3.13 -9.02 -8.50
CA MET A 225 3.47 -7.98 -7.52
C MET A 225 4.88 -8.15 -6.96
N ALA A 226 5.26 -9.37 -6.58
CA ALA A 226 6.59 -9.66 -6.05
C ALA A 226 7.71 -9.51 -7.09
N ALA A 227 7.44 -9.80 -8.36
CA ALA A 227 8.39 -9.59 -9.45
C ALA A 227 8.58 -8.10 -9.77
N LYS A 228 7.54 -7.28 -9.62
CA LYS A 228 7.59 -5.84 -9.89
C LYS A 228 8.21 -5.03 -8.76
N ALA A 229 7.97 -5.45 -7.51
CA ALA A 229 8.41 -4.74 -6.31
C ALA A 229 9.91 -4.37 -6.29
N PRO A 230 10.87 -5.25 -6.64
CA PRO A 230 12.30 -4.91 -6.59
C PRO A 230 12.77 -4.01 -7.74
N SER A 231 11.93 -3.70 -8.74
CA SER A 231 12.37 -3.05 -9.98
C SER A 231 11.31 -2.14 -10.63
N ILE A 232 10.78 -1.20 -9.87
CA ILE A 232 9.88 -0.16 -10.41
C ILE A 232 10.72 0.79 -11.29
N ASN A 233 10.32 0.95 -12.55
CA ASN A 233 11.09 1.68 -13.59
C ASN A 233 12.54 1.15 -13.77
N GLY A 234 12.78 -0.12 -13.46
CA GLY A 234 14.11 -0.71 -13.51
C GLY A 234 15.09 -0.20 -12.45
N LEU A 235 14.64 0.58 -11.47
CA LEU A 235 15.48 1.34 -10.54
C LEU A 235 15.03 1.23 -9.08
N PHE A 236 13.78 1.59 -8.80
CA PHE A 236 13.28 1.72 -7.43
C PHE A 236 12.77 0.39 -6.87
N ARG A 237 12.82 0.28 -5.56
CA ARG A 237 12.46 -0.92 -4.81
C ARG A 237 11.28 -0.65 -3.89
N ALA A 238 10.41 -1.64 -3.80
CA ALA A 238 9.23 -1.68 -2.94
C ALA A 238 9.03 -3.07 -2.34
N LYS A 239 8.01 -3.26 -1.51
CA LYS A 239 7.55 -4.57 -1.03
C LYS A 239 6.12 -4.83 -1.48
N ALA A 240 5.86 -6.05 -1.96
CA ALA A 240 4.51 -6.55 -2.19
C ALA A 240 3.91 -7.01 -0.86
N VAL A 241 2.79 -6.45 -0.44
CA VAL A 241 2.05 -6.86 0.75
C VAL A 241 0.84 -7.66 0.28
N VAL A 242 0.82 -8.95 0.59
CA VAL A 242 -0.10 -9.92 0.01
C VAL A 242 -0.80 -10.76 1.07
N ASP A 243 -2.02 -11.19 0.79
CA ASP A 243 -2.82 -12.01 1.69
C ASP A 243 -2.86 -13.46 1.21
N LEU A 244 -2.85 -14.40 2.15
CA LEU A 244 -3.15 -15.80 1.88
C LEU A 244 -4.67 -16.02 1.83
N ASP A 245 -5.09 -16.90 0.93
CA ASP A 245 -6.49 -17.31 0.86
C ASP A 245 -6.91 -18.07 2.14
N THR A 246 -7.78 -17.45 2.92
CA THR A 246 -8.28 -18.00 4.19
C THR A 246 -9.36 -19.05 4.01
N THR A 247 -9.86 -19.30 2.78
CA THR A 247 -10.73 -20.45 2.49
C THR A 247 -9.92 -21.74 2.45
N ALA A 248 -8.72 -21.68 1.88
CA ALA A 248 -7.76 -22.79 1.81
C ALA A 248 -6.94 -22.92 3.10
N ALA A 249 -6.38 -21.79 3.59
CA ALA A 249 -5.65 -21.69 4.85
C ALA A 249 -6.57 -21.24 5.99
N ASN A 250 -7.60 -22.05 6.29
CA ASN A 250 -8.62 -21.72 7.30
C ASN A 250 -8.21 -22.10 8.74
N ASP A 251 -6.97 -22.54 8.94
CA ASP A 251 -6.40 -22.88 10.24
C ASP A 251 -4.90 -22.61 10.21
N TYR A 252 -4.32 -22.15 11.35
CA TYR A 252 -2.92 -21.80 11.47
C TYR A 252 -1.96 -22.93 11.01
N SER A 253 -2.34 -24.19 11.19
CA SER A 253 -1.53 -25.36 10.79
C SER A 253 -1.44 -25.56 9.27
N LYS A 254 -2.29 -24.90 8.49
CA LYS A 254 -2.32 -24.97 7.02
C LYS A 254 -1.57 -23.82 6.34
N VAL A 255 -1.19 -22.79 7.10
CA VAL A 255 -0.59 -21.54 6.61
C VAL A 255 0.69 -21.82 5.84
N LEU A 256 1.65 -22.54 6.43
CA LEU A 256 2.94 -22.86 5.78
C LEU A 256 2.75 -23.63 4.49
N LYS A 257 1.88 -24.64 4.52
CA LYS A 257 1.64 -25.45 3.34
C LYS A 257 1.04 -24.62 2.22
N HIS A 258 0.02 -23.80 2.51
CA HIS A 258 -0.61 -22.93 1.52
C HIS A 258 0.39 -21.91 0.96
N LYS A 259 1.18 -21.26 1.82
CA LYS A 259 2.25 -20.33 1.44
C LYS A 259 3.23 -20.95 0.46
N THR A 260 3.74 -22.15 0.79
CA THR A 260 4.80 -22.82 -0.01
C THR A 260 4.26 -23.41 -1.30
N ASP A 261 3.10 -24.05 -1.28
CA ASP A 261 2.49 -24.67 -2.46
C ASP A 261 2.12 -23.62 -3.53
N ASN A 262 1.77 -22.41 -3.11
CA ASN A 262 1.36 -21.34 -3.99
C ASN A 262 2.46 -20.28 -4.26
N GLY A 263 3.68 -20.52 -3.82
CA GLY A 263 4.84 -19.71 -4.20
C GLY A 263 4.96 -18.34 -3.50
N TYR A 264 4.33 -18.13 -2.34
CA TYR A 264 4.48 -16.89 -1.54
C TYR A 264 5.82 -16.88 -0.79
N VAL A 265 6.94 -16.93 -1.52
CA VAL A 265 8.28 -17.18 -0.97
C VAL A 265 9.35 -16.17 -1.42
N SER A 266 8.95 -14.98 -1.86
CA SER A 266 9.88 -13.92 -2.30
C SER A 266 10.47 -13.13 -1.13
N GLU A 267 11.68 -12.61 -1.28
CA GLU A 267 12.32 -11.63 -0.37
C GLU A 267 11.71 -10.22 -0.50
N ASP A 268 10.90 -9.98 -1.54
CA ASP A 268 10.19 -8.72 -1.76
C ASP A 268 8.71 -8.81 -1.44
N MET A 269 8.31 -9.81 -0.63
CA MET A 269 6.93 -10.08 -0.28
C MET A 269 6.74 -10.12 1.24
N ILE A 270 5.75 -9.37 1.73
CA ILE A 270 5.21 -9.46 3.09
C ILE A 270 3.91 -10.26 2.99
N VAL A 271 3.88 -11.45 3.58
CA VAL A 271 2.76 -12.37 3.51
C VAL A 271 1.90 -12.23 4.75
N CYS A 272 0.60 -12.04 4.59
CA CYS A 272 -0.36 -11.73 5.66
C CYS A 272 -1.42 -12.84 5.80
N TRP A 273 -1.81 -13.14 7.04
CA TRP A 273 -2.89 -14.06 7.41
C TRP A 273 -3.29 -13.83 8.88
N PRO A 274 -4.57 -13.93 9.25
CA PRO A 274 -5.79 -14.08 8.47
C PRO A 274 -6.39 -12.70 8.11
N MET A 275 -7.68 -12.65 7.75
CA MET A 275 -8.46 -11.42 7.64
C MET A 275 -8.79 -10.87 9.03
N VAL A 276 -9.16 -9.59 9.10
CA VAL A 276 -9.50 -8.93 10.38
C VAL A 276 -10.79 -8.12 10.27
N LYS A 277 -11.49 -7.99 11.40
CA LYS A 277 -12.66 -7.13 11.54
C LYS A 277 -12.36 -5.91 12.40
N SER A 278 -12.97 -4.78 12.04
CA SER A 278 -13.06 -3.60 12.91
C SER A 278 -14.51 -3.11 12.89
N GLY A 279 -15.22 -3.32 14.00
CA GLY A 279 -16.67 -3.21 14.03
C GLY A 279 -17.33 -4.19 13.05
N ASP A 280 -18.19 -3.65 12.18
CA ASP A 280 -18.89 -4.43 11.16
C ASP A 280 -18.08 -4.64 9.88
N TYR A 281 -16.94 -3.96 9.75
CA TYR A 281 -16.12 -4.00 8.54
C TYR A 281 -15.10 -5.13 8.57
N LEU A 282 -14.99 -5.83 7.43
CA LEU A 282 -14.02 -6.90 7.20
C LEU A 282 -12.89 -6.40 6.29
N PHE A 283 -11.65 -6.53 6.74
CA PHE A 283 -10.46 -6.09 6.01
C PHE A 283 -9.54 -7.25 5.66
N ASP A 284 -8.89 -7.15 4.52
CA ASP A 284 -7.66 -7.88 4.24
C ASP A 284 -6.56 -7.39 5.17
N LEU A 285 -5.76 -8.29 5.74
CA LEU A 285 -4.72 -7.90 6.70
C LEU A 285 -3.63 -7.07 6.03
N SER A 286 -3.35 -7.28 4.75
CA SER A 286 -2.37 -6.52 3.96
C SER A 286 -2.61 -5.01 4.01
N VAL A 287 -3.87 -4.59 3.99
CA VAL A 287 -4.25 -3.16 4.06
C VAL A 287 -3.87 -2.56 5.42
N ILE A 288 -4.16 -3.29 6.50
CA ILE A 288 -3.80 -2.88 7.86
C ILE A 288 -2.28 -2.84 8.03
N VAL A 289 -1.57 -3.84 7.48
CA VAL A 289 -0.10 -3.90 7.49
C VAL A 289 0.50 -2.71 6.76
N CYS A 290 0.02 -2.35 5.57
CA CYS A 290 0.48 -1.17 4.85
C CYS A 290 0.32 0.12 5.67
N GLY A 291 -0.86 0.30 6.27
CA GLY A 291 -1.11 1.48 7.11
C GLY A 291 -0.27 1.51 8.38
N LEU A 292 -0.08 0.35 9.03
CA LEU A 292 0.73 0.27 10.24
C LEU A 292 2.23 0.50 9.93
N ILE A 293 2.73 -0.03 8.83
CA ILE A 293 4.08 0.25 8.35
C ILE A 293 4.25 1.76 8.13
N ALA A 294 3.33 2.40 7.42
CA ALA A 294 3.36 3.84 7.19
C ALA A 294 3.39 4.64 8.51
N LYS A 295 2.58 4.22 9.49
CA LYS A 295 2.55 4.84 10.81
C LYS A 295 3.87 4.68 11.56
N VAL A 296 4.44 3.48 11.59
CA VAL A 296 5.71 3.21 12.26
C VAL A 296 6.85 4.00 11.61
N ASP A 297 6.89 4.05 10.28
CA ASP A 297 7.91 4.82 9.55
C ASP A 297 7.79 6.32 9.85
N SER A 298 6.57 6.86 9.87
CA SER A 298 6.31 8.27 10.19
C SER A 298 6.70 8.60 11.64
N ASP A 299 6.37 7.72 12.61
CA ASP A 299 6.75 7.87 14.02
C ASP A 299 8.29 7.87 14.19
N ASN A 300 9.02 7.29 13.23
CA ASN A 300 10.49 7.20 13.19
C ASN A 300 11.15 8.22 12.23
N ALA A 301 10.48 9.34 11.96
CA ALA A 301 10.94 10.40 11.05
C ALA A 301 11.29 9.85 9.65
N ASP A 302 10.32 9.14 9.07
CA ASP A 302 10.36 8.55 7.73
C ASP A 302 11.56 7.62 7.48
N CYS A 303 11.90 6.81 8.50
CA CYS A 303 12.95 5.81 8.40
C CYS A 303 12.41 4.41 8.76
N PRO A 304 12.52 3.41 7.87
CA PRO A 304 11.87 2.11 8.04
C PRO A 304 12.67 1.09 8.88
N TYR A 305 13.41 1.56 9.91
CA TYR A 305 14.30 0.69 10.69
C TYR A 305 13.58 -0.09 11.80
N GLU A 306 12.39 0.34 12.20
CA GLU A 306 11.62 -0.32 13.24
C GLU A 306 10.61 -1.32 12.65
N SER A 307 10.43 -2.44 13.34
CA SER A 307 9.47 -3.46 12.92
C SER A 307 8.02 -3.03 13.19
N PRO A 308 7.07 -3.33 12.29
CA PRO A 308 5.64 -3.17 12.54
C PRO A 308 5.08 -4.22 13.52
N SER A 309 5.84 -5.27 13.85
CA SER A 309 5.43 -6.31 14.80
C SER A 309 5.28 -5.77 16.21
N ASN A 310 4.35 -6.35 16.98
CA ASN A 310 4.02 -5.95 18.35
C ASN A 310 3.53 -4.49 18.48
N LYS A 311 3.00 -3.91 17.40
CA LYS A 311 2.33 -2.61 17.42
C LYS A 311 0.82 -2.80 17.50
N SER A 312 0.16 -1.95 18.29
CA SER A 312 -1.30 -1.99 18.48
C SER A 312 -2.05 -1.67 17.19
N ILE A 313 -3.12 -2.42 16.95
CA ILE A 313 -4.04 -2.24 15.83
C ILE A 313 -5.48 -2.14 16.32
N SER A 314 -6.30 -1.33 15.64
CA SER A 314 -7.69 -1.09 16.02
C SER A 314 -8.62 -2.10 15.33
N ILE A 315 -8.57 -3.37 15.76
CA ILE A 315 -9.45 -4.43 15.27
C ILE A 315 -10.26 -5.04 16.41
N THR A 316 -11.38 -5.67 16.07
CA THR A 316 -12.27 -6.36 17.03
C THR A 316 -12.05 -7.86 17.06
N SER A 317 -11.75 -8.47 15.92
CA SER A 317 -11.47 -9.91 15.80
C SER A 317 -10.61 -10.21 14.58
N ALA A 318 -9.99 -11.39 14.58
CA ALA A 318 -9.37 -12.03 13.42
C ALA A 318 -10.30 -13.12 12.92
N VAL A 319 -10.47 -13.24 11.60
CA VAL A 319 -11.46 -14.15 10.99
C VAL A 319 -10.95 -14.74 9.67
N CYS A 320 -11.50 -15.88 9.27
CA CYS A 320 -11.40 -16.38 7.91
C CYS A 320 -12.52 -15.79 7.01
N ALA A 321 -12.44 -16.03 5.71
CA ALA A 321 -13.42 -15.52 4.74
C ALA A 321 -14.85 -16.02 4.99
N ASP A 322 -15.02 -17.19 5.57
CA ASP A 322 -16.31 -17.76 5.97
C ASP A 322 -16.90 -17.18 7.27
N GLY A 323 -16.20 -16.20 7.87
CA GLY A 323 -16.57 -15.59 9.14
C GLY A 323 -16.13 -16.36 10.38
N THR A 324 -15.48 -17.50 10.23
CA THR A 324 -14.94 -18.28 11.37
C THR A 324 -13.87 -17.44 12.09
N GLU A 325 -14.05 -17.28 13.41
CA GLU A 325 -13.11 -16.52 14.22
C GLU A 325 -11.79 -17.28 14.41
N VAL A 326 -10.68 -16.55 14.27
CA VAL A 326 -9.33 -17.07 14.46
C VAL A 326 -8.79 -16.56 15.80
N ILE A 327 -8.68 -17.46 16.78
CA ILE A 327 -8.14 -17.18 18.11
C ILE A 327 -6.82 -17.93 18.24
N LEU A 328 -5.70 -17.20 18.27
CA LEU A 328 -4.37 -17.77 18.42
C LEU A 328 -3.88 -17.61 19.85
N SER A 329 -3.41 -18.71 20.45
CA SER A 329 -2.50 -18.63 21.60
C SER A 329 -1.13 -18.15 21.16
N LEU A 330 -0.31 -17.62 22.08
CA LEU A 330 1.04 -17.16 21.74
C LEU A 330 1.86 -18.24 20.99
N PRO A 331 1.92 -19.52 21.43
CA PRO A 331 2.64 -20.55 20.68
C PRO A 331 2.09 -20.80 19.26
N GLN A 332 0.78 -20.65 19.03
CA GLN A 332 0.19 -20.79 17.69
C GLN A 332 0.51 -19.58 16.81
N ALA A 333 0.49 -18.37 17.37
CA ALA A 333 0.93 -17.17 16.68
C ALA A 333 2.42 -17.24 16.30
N ASP A 334 3.25 -17.84 17.17
CA ASP A 334 4.67 -18.07 16.90
C ASP A 334 4.89 -19.11 15.79
N VAL A 335 4.03 -20.11 15.66
CA VAL A 335 4.06 -21.03 14.51
C VAL A 335 3.86 -20.22 13.22
N VAL A 336 2.83 -19.41 13.13
CA VAL A 336 2.54 -18.61 11.93
C VAL A 336 3.66 -17.58 11.66
N SER A 337 4.10 -16.84 12.67
CA SER A 337 5.02 -15.72 12.48
C SER A 337 6.49 -16.14 12.43
N VAL A 338 6.94 -17.05 13.32
CA VAL A 338 8.35 -17.42 13.46
C VAL A 338 8.68 -18.70 12.68
N THR A 339 7.77 -19.68 12.64
CA THR A 339 8.03 -20.92 11.90
C THR A 339 7.70 -20.76 10.42
N ASP A 340 6.53 -20.17 10.12
CA ASP A 340 6.01 -20.06 8.76
C ASP A 340 6.46 -18.78 8.04
N GLY A 341 6.89 -17.75 8.80
CA GLY A 341 7.29 -16.45 8.28
C GLY A 341 6.14 -15.71 7.62
N VAL A 342 4.99 -15.68 8.30
CA VAL A 342 3.77 -14.99 7.87
C VAL A 342 3.36 -13.98 8.93
N VAL A 343 3.02 -12.78 8.52
CA VAL A 343 2.51 -11.73 9.41
C VAL A 343 1.09 -12.09 9.82
N THR A 344 0.83 -12.11 11.12
CA THR A 344 -0.47 -12.41 11.71
C THR A 344 -0.86 -11.39 12.77
N VAL A 345 -1.91 -11.63 13.50
CA VAL A 345 -2.37 -10.81 14.62
C VAL A 345 -2.47 -11.63 15.89
N LEU A 346 -2.18 -11.00 17.01
CA LEU A 346 -2.22 -11.62 18.34
C LEU A 346 -3.02 -10.72 19.30
N ASN A 347 -3.92 -11.33 20.06
CA ASN A 347 -4.57 -10.65 21.17
C ASN A 347 -3.92 -11.07 22.49
N ASN A 348 -3.07 -10.20 23.04
CA ASN A 348 -2.43 -10.38 24.33
C ASN A 348 -2.68 -9.16 25.23
N GLY A 349 -3.93 -9.02 25.69
CA GLY A 349 -4.38 -7.82 26.40
C GLY A 349 -4.66 -6.62 25.49
N GLY A 350 -4.78 -6.84 24.23
CA GLY A 350 -5.03 -5.91 23.12
C GLY A 350 -4.56 -6.51 21.81
N TRP A 351 -5.17 -6.11 20.71
CA TRP A 351 -4.77 -6.60 19.40
C TRP A 351 -3.49 -5.93 18.93
N THR A 352 -2.53 -6.76 18.52
CA THR A 352 -1.24 -6.32 17.95
C THR A 352 -0.95 -7.08 16.66
N LEU A 353 -0.21 -6.44 15.75
CA LEU A 353 0.39 -7.13 14.62
C LEU A 353 1.52 -8.05 15.14
N TRP A 354 1.68 -9.23 14.54
CA TRP A 354 2.66 -10.21 14.99
C TRP A 354 3.37 -10.86 13.80
N GLY A 355 4.67 -10.57 13.63
CA GLY A 355 5.51 -11.12 12.57
C GLY A 355 6.53 -10.13 12.04
N ASN A 356 7.76 -10.63 11.79
CA ASN A 356 8.91 -9.83 11.39
C ASN A 356 9.51 -10.26 10.05
N TYR A 357 9.02 -11.37 9.46
CA TYR A 357 9.70 -12.02 8.36
C TYR A 357 9.05 -11.73 7.00
N LEU A 358 9.90 -11.69 5.98
CA LEU A 358 9.49 -11.67 4.57
C LEU A 358 9.18 -13.08 4.06
N GLY A 359 8.50 -13.17 2.93
CA GLY A 359 8.04 -14.43 2.34
C GLY A 359 9.13 -15.46 2.12
N CYS A 360 10.39 -15.05 1.87
CA CYS A 360 11.53 -15.94 1.68
C CYS A 360 11.89 -16.78 2.92
N TYR A 361 11.50 -16.33 4.10
CA TYR A 361 11.72 -17.12 5.32
C TYR A 361 10.68 -18.27 5.40
N PRO A 362 11.03 -19.47 5.89
CA PRO A 362 12.29 -19.87 6.52
C PRO A 362 13.38 -20.43 5.56
N LYS A 363 13.19 -20.35 4.24
CA LYS A 363 14.17 -20.89 3.28
C LYS A 363 15.52 -20.17 3.31
N THR A 364 15.54 -18.90 3.74
CA THR A 364 16.76 -18.11 3.92
C THR A 364 16.92 -17.72 5.39
N SER A 365 18.19 -17.68 5.83
CA SER A 365 18.60 -17.15 7.13
C SER A 365 19.46 -15.88 6.99
N ASP A 366 19.55 -15.32 5.79
CA ASP A 366 20.26 -14.07 5.55
C ASP A 366 19.48 -12.92 6.19
N VAL A 367 20.08 -12.29 7.20
CA VAL A 367 19.50 -11.20 7.99
C VAL A 367 19.07 -10.01 7.10
N ALA A 368 19.83 -9.76 6.04
CA ALA A 368 19.53 -8.68 5.09
C ALA A 368 18.25 -8.94 4.27
N LYS A 369 17.86 -10.20 4.15
CA LYS A 369 16.77 -10.65 3.30
C LYS A 369 15.53 -11.12 4.05
N MET A 370 15.70 -11.60 5.27
CA MET A 370 14.59 -12.26 5.98
C MET A 370 13.72 -11.31 6.79
N PHE A 371 14.27 -10.22 7.34
CA PHE A 371 13.50 -9.30 8.18
C PHE A 371 12.91 -8.15 7.38
N ILE A 372 11.64 -7.84 7.64
CA ILE A 372 10.90 -6.76 6.98
C ILE A 372 11.64 -5.41 7.14
N CYS A 373 11.95 -5.01 8.37
CA CYS A 373 12.59 -3.71 8.62
C CYS A 373 14.02 -3.63 8.03
N THR A 374 14.84 -4.66 8.22
CA THR A 374 16.23 -4.69 7.73
C THR A 374 16.30 -4.59 6.21
N ASN A 375 15.45 -5.34 5.51
CA ASN A 375 15.39 -5.35 4.05
C ASN A 375 14.85 -4.00 3.53
N ARG A 376 13.80 -3.44 4.15
CA ARG A 376 13.27 -2.13 3.78
C ARG A 376 14.26 -0.98 3.97
N VAL A 377 15.09 -1.02 5.02
CA VAL A 377 16.18 -0.04 5.19
C VAL A 377 17.15 -0.08 4.02
N GLN A 378 17.52 -1.26 3.54
CA GLN A 378 18.41 -1.39 2.38
C GLN A 378 17.78 -0.84 1.11
N ASP A 379 16.50 -1.15 0.86
CA ASP A 379 15.76 -0.59 -0.26
C ASP A 379 15.65 0.94 -0.17
N TRP A 380 15.37 1.46 1.01
CA TRP A 380 15.30 2.91 1.26
C TRP A 380 16.64 3.63 1.01
N ILE A 381 17.77 3.02 1.42
CA ILE A 381 19.11 3.53 1.12
C ILE A 381 19.32 3.58 -0.39
N CYS A 382 18.96 2.51 -1.12
CA CYS A 382 19.07 2.48 -2.59
C CYS A 382 18.19 3.54 -3.25
N ASN A 383 16.92 3.64 -2.85
CA ASN A 383 15.98 4.63 -3.40
C ASN A 383 16.41 6.07 -3.10
N THR A 384 16.95 6.31 -1.90
CA THR A 384 17.50 7.60 -1.49
C THR A 384 18.71 7.99 -2.34
N PHE A 385 19.59 7.04 -2.64
CA PHE A 385 20.72 7.27 -3.53
C PHE A 385 20.25 7.70 -4.93
N ILE A 386 19.26 7.00 -5.49
CA ILE A 386 18.67 7.32 -6.80
C ILE A 386 18.10 8.74 -6.79
N ASN A 387 17.26 9.08 -5.82
CA ASN A 387 16.64 10.42 -5.74
C ASN A 387 17.66 11.55 -5.61
N THR A 388 18.66 11.33 -4.75
CA THR A 388 19.68 12.37 -4.45
C THR A 388 20.56 12.65 -5.66
N PHE A 389 21.02 11.61 -6.34
CA PHE A 389 22.06 11.75 -7.36
C PHE A 389 21.54 11.72 -8.80
N TRP A 390 20.24 11.64 -9.01
CA TRP A 390 19.63 11.71 -10.35
C TRP A 390 20.09 12.95 -11.15
N GLN A 391 20.21 14.08 -10.46
CA GLN A 391 20.67 15.34 -11.06
C GLN A 391 22.12 15.35 -11.54
N TYR A 392 22.90 14.30 -11.23
CA TYR A 392 24.30 14.17 -11.65
C TYR A 392 24.49 13.29 -12.90
N ILE A 393 23.42 12.65 -13.36
CA ILE A 393 23.44 11.91 -14.62
C ILE A 393 23.82 12.86 -15.75
N ASP A 394 24.64 12.40 -16.68
CA ASP A 394 25.19 13.14 -17.82
C ASP A 394 26.14 14.33 -17.47
N LYS A 395 26.47 14.55 -16.19
CA LYS A 395 27.53 15.47 -15.83
C LYS A 395 28.91 14.89 -16.12
N PRO A 396 29.92 15.73 -16.42
CA PRO A 396 31.27 15.23 -16.63
C PRO A 396 31.78 14.40 -15.46
N LEU A 397 32.22 13.17 -15.73
CA LEU A 397 32.78 12.27 -14.73
C LEU A 397 34.18 12.76 -14.32
N THR A 398 34.24 13.49 -13.22
CA THR A 398 35.48 14.04 -12.65
C THR A 398 35.73 13.44 -11.27
N PRO A 399 37.00 13.43 -10.79
CA PRO A 399 37.29 13.05 -9.41
C PRO A 399 36.52 13.88 -8.39
N ALA A 400 36.35 15.19 -8.66
CA ALA A 400 35.58 16.09 -7.79
C ALA A 400 34.10 15.68 -7.70
N LEU A 401 33.48 15.28 -8.81
CA LEU A 401 32.08 14.78 -8.81
C LEU A 401 31.98 13.50 -7.98
N ARG A 402 32.87 12.55 -8.21
CA ARG A 402 32.93 11.28 -7.44
C ARG A 402 33.03 11.53 -5.94
N ASP A 403 34.00 12.39 -5.55
CA ASP A 403 34.28 12.68 -4.15
C ASP A 403 33.12 13.44 -3.50
N ALA A 404 32.45 14.33 -4.24
CA ALA A 404 31.24 15.02 -3.77
C ALA A 404 30.09 14.04 -3.48
N ILE A 405 29.86 13.04 -4.34
CA ILE A 405 28.84 12.01 -4.13
C ILE A 405 29.16 11.21 -2.87
N ILE A 406 30.42 10.71 -2.76
CA ILE A 406 30.87 9.90 -1.63
C ILE A 406 30.73 10.68 -0.31
N ASN A 407 31.22 11.90 -0.27
CA ASN A 407 31.21 12.72 0.94
C ASN A 407 29.78 13.07 1.38
N ALA A 408 28.91 13.45 0.44
CA ALA A 408 27.52 13.78 0.76
C ALA A 408 26.75 12.59 1.32
N PHE A 409 26.90 11.41 0.69
CA PHE A 409 26.18 10.24 1.13
C PHE A 409 26.73 9.65 2.43
N ASN A 410 28.06 9.65 2.64
CA ASN A 410 28.68 9.28 3.90
C ASN A 410 28.28 10.21 5.05
N ALA A 411 28.15 11.50 4.80
CA ALA A 411 27.68 12.44 5.82
C ALA A 411 26.25 12.10 6.26
N TRP A 412 25.37 11.71 5.33
CA TRP A 412 24.00 11.27 5.64
C TRP A 412 23.99 9.95 6.41
N LEU A 413 24.75 8.92 5.97
CA LEU A 413 24.85 7.64 6.67
C LEU A 413 25.40 7.80 8.09
N ASN A 414 26.36 8.70 8.29
CA ASN A 414 26.90 9.04 9.62
C ASN A 414 25.83 9.72 10.49
N GLY A 415 24.97 10.56 9.90
CA GLY A 415 23.80 11.14 10.58
C GLY A 415 22.84 10.08 11.09
N LEU A 416 22.46 9.12 10.24
CA LEU A 416 21.62 7.99 10.62
C LEU A 416 22.25 7.14 11.74
N THR A 417 23.57 6.96 11.69
CA THR A 417 24.32 6.24 12.73
C THR A 417 24.28 6.97 14.06
N ALA A 418 24.46 8.29 14.04
CA ALA A 418 24.41 9.12 15.22
C ALA A 418 23.01 9.16 15.86
N GLU A 419 21.96 9.06 15.05
CA GLU A 419 20.57 8.95 15.49
C GLU A 419 20.19 7.53 15.98
N GLY A 420 21.08 6.52 15.78
CA GLY A 420 20.82 5.14 16.13
C GLY A 420 19.89 4.38 15.18
N LYS A 421 19.57 4.94 14.03
CA LYS A 421 18.72 4.33 13.02
C LYS A 421 19.42 3.21 12.25
N ILE A 422 20.75 3.30 12.12
CA ILE A 422 21.61 2.23 11.60
C ILE A 422 22.83 2.06 12.53
N TYR A 423 23.43 0.89 12.54
CA TYR A 423 24.66 0.65 13.31
C TYR A 423 25.90 1.26 12.67
N GLY A 424 25.85 1.50 11.36
CA GLY A 424 26.88 2.12 10.57
C GLY A 424 26.59 1.97 9.09
N GLY A 425 27.18 2.87 8.31
CA GLY A 425 27.08 2.82 6.86
C GLY A 425 28.21 3.62 6.21
N GLU A 426 28.70 3.10 5.08
CA GLU A 426 29.75 3.76 4.30
C GLU A 426 29.62 3.43 2.83
N ILE A 427 29.83 4.43 1.98
CA ILE A 427 29.96 4.27 0.55
C ILE A 427 31.41 4.51 0.15
N ARG A 428 31.97 3.65 -0.71
CA ARG A 428 33.36 3.68 -1.13
C ARG A 428 33.49 3.54 -2.65
N TYR A 429 34.56 4.10 -3.17
CA TYR A 429 35.06 3.86 -4.52
C TYR A 429 36.25 2.92 -4.47
N SER A 430 36.29 1.94 -5.37
CA SER A 430 37.44 1.03 -5.54
C SER A 430 37.86 0.99 -7.01
N ASP A 431 39.15 1.16 -7.26
CA ASP A 431 39.72 1.06 -8.62
C ASP A 431 39.54 -0.33 -9.21
N GLU A 432 39.56 -1.39 -8.39
CA GLU A 432 39.34 -2.78 -8.84
C GLU A 432 37.99 -2.98 -9.50
N LEU A 433 36.94 -2.30 -8.98
CA LEU A 433 35.58 -2.39 -9.47
C LEU A 433 35.30 -1.39 -10.60
N ASN A 434 36.23 -0.51 -10.89
CA ASN A 434 36.11 0.56 -11.88
C ASN A 434 37.23 0.49 -12.93
N PRO A 435 37.29 -0.57 -13.73
CA PRO A 435 38.31 -0.70 -14.79
C PRO A 435 38.12 0.48 -15.77
N ILE A 436 39.25 0.91 -16.35
CA ILE A 436 39.31 2.06 -17.27
C ILE A 436 38.32 1.93 -18.44
N THR A 437 38.00 0.72 -18.88
CA THR A 437 37.03 0.47 -19.93
C THR A 437 35.62 0.91 -19.56
N ASN A 438 35.23 0.71 -18.29
CA ASN A 438 33.92 1.15 -17.79
C ASN A 438 33.90 2.68 -17.64
N LEU A 439 34.98 3.26 -17.10
CA LEU A 439 35.08 4.71 -16.95
C LEU A 439 35.06 5.44 -18.31
N MET A 440 35.70 4.87 -19.33
CA MET A 440 35.64 5.40 -20.71
C MET A 440 34.24 5.34 -21.31
N ASN A 441 33.39 4.44 -20.86
CA ASN A 441 31.97 4.33 -21.25
C ASN A 441 31.05 5.14 -20.33
N GLY A 442 31.58 5.99 -19.46
CA GLY A 442 30.81 6.82 -18.54
C GLY A 442 30.21 6.05 -17.37
N MET A 443 30.64 4.80 -17.12
CA MET A 443 30.13 3.99 -16.03
C MET A 443 31.13 3.95 -14.88
N PHE A 444 30.67 4.29 -13.66
CA PHE A 444 31.44 4.04 -12.44
C PHE A 444 30.57 3.43 -11.35
N ARG A 445 31.19 2.62 -10.51
CA ARG A 445 30.54 1.88 -9.43
C ARG A 445 31.02 2.38 -8.08
N LEU A 446 30.08 2.55 -7.19
CA LEU A 446 30.30 2.77 -5.76
C LEU A 446 29.72 1.57 -5.00
N ASP A 447 30.42 1.14 -3.97
CA ASP A 447 29.92 0.09 -3.07
C ASP A 447 29.48 0.70 -1.76
N CYS A 448 28.24 0.38 -1.35
CA CYS A 448 27.69 0.79 -0.07
C CYS A 448 27.62 -0.42 0.86
N GLN A 449 28.08 -0.25 2.08
CA GLN A 449 27.89 -1.20 3.18
C GLN A 449 27.11 -0.48 4.27
N ALA A 450 26.02 -1.06 4.72
CA ALA A 450 25.21 -0.52 5.82
C ALA A 450 24.65 -1.69 6.65
N ALA A 451 24.56 -1.48 7.96
CA ALA A 451 23.95 -2.43 8.89
C ALA A 451 22.86 -1.72 9.71
N SER A 452 21.62 -2.22 9.60
CA SER A 452 20.47 -1.75 10.37
C SER A 452 20.24 -2.63 11.59
N PRO A 453 19.57 -2.11 12.64
CA PRO A 453 19.11 -2.90 13.76
C PRO A 453 18.22 -4.07 13.31
N VAL A 454 18.38 -5.20 14.00
CA VAL A 454 17.48 -6.34 13.86
C VAL A 454 16.41 -6.30 14.95
N PRO A 455 15.19 -6.79 14.71
CA PRO A 455 14.16 -6.81 15.74
C PRO A 455 14.54 -7.74 16.89
N ALA A 456 14.37 -7.27 18.12
CA ALA A 456 14.56 -8.09 19.33
C ALA A 456 13.35 -9.03 19.49
N GLN A 457 13.45 -10.24 18.97
CA GLN A 457 12.34 -11.21 18.96
C GLN A 457 12.24 -12.02 20.27
N GLN A 458 13.33 -12.20 20.96
CA GLN A 458 13.37 -12.98 22.22
C GLN A 458 14.25 -12.27 23.23
N ILE A 459 13.72 -12.09 24.44
CA ILE A 459 14.44 -11.53 25.58
C ILE A 459 14.28 -12.52 26.74
N ASP A 460 15.38 -13.16 27.14
CA ASP A 460 15.38 -14.12 28.23
C ASP A 460 15.89 -13.47 29.52
N MET A 461 15.17 -13.64 30.60
CA MET A 461 15.59 -13.25 31.92
C MET A 461 15.71 -14.48 32.84
N HIS A 462 16.90 -14.73 33.33
CA HIS A 462 17.16 -15.79 34.32
C HIS A 462 17.11 -15.20 35.71
N VAL A 463 16.16 -15.66 36.55
CA VAL A 463 16.07 -15.25 37.94
C VAL A 463 16.69 -16.32 38.80
N GLN A 464 17.70 -15.96 39.56
CA GLN A 464 18.36 -16.84 40.54
C GLN A 464 18.13 -16.31 41.95
N TYR A 465 17.74 -17.18 42.86
CA TYR A 465 17.66 -16.84 44.27
C TYR A 465 19.07 -16.68 44.85
N SER A 466 19.37 -15.50 45.38
CA SER A 466 20.69 -15.22 45.99
C SER A 466 20.66 -15.51 47.49
N VAL A 467 21.41 -16.54 47.91
CA VAL A 467 21.62 -16.87 49.31
C VAL A 467 22.42 -15.77 50.04
N ASP A 468 23.40 -15.20 49.34
CA ASP A 468 24.23 -14.12 49.86
C ASP A 468 23.41 -12.87 50.26
N MET A 469 22.39 -12.53 49.41
CA MET A 469 21.49 -11.43 49.75
C MET A 469 20.59 -11.74 50.94
N LEU A 470 20.19 -13.00 51.13
CA LEU A 470 19.43 -13.44 52.28
C LEU A 470 20.27 -13.35 53.53
N GLU A 471 21.51 -13.86 53.53
CA GLU A 471 22.45 -13.80 54.67
C GLU A 471 22.74 -12.35 55.03
N ALA A 472 23.01 -11.49 54.05
CA ALA A 472 23.23 -10.07 54.31
C ALA A 472 22.00 -9.36 54.92
N ALA A 473 20.79 -9.74 54.49
CA ALA A 473 19.54 -9.16 55.02
C ALA A 473 19.21 -9.64 56.44
N LEU A 474 19.58 -10.87 56.80
CA LEU A 474 19.33 -11.46 58.14
C LEU A 474 20.44 -11.15 59.15
N GLY A 475 21.54 -10.52 58.73
CA GLY A 475 22.66 -10.15 59.59
C GLY A 475 23.47 -11.35 60.10
N ALA A 476 23.49 -12.44 59.27
CA ALA A 476 24.26 -13.65 59.61
C ALA A 476 25.72 -13.52 59.19
#